data_b4548b85f006f364b9c2a4878d1006e5
#
_entry.id   b4548b85f006f364b9c2a4878d1006e5
#
_cell.length_a   1.000
_cell.length_b   1.000
_cell.length_c   1.000
_cell.angle_alpha   90.00
_cell.angle_beta   90.00
_cell.angle_gamma   90.00
#
_symmetry.space_group_name_H-M   'P 1'
#
loop_
_entity.id
_entity.type
_entity.pdbx_description
1 polymer ?
#
loop_
_entity_poly.entity_id
_entity_poly.type
_entity_poly.pdbx_seq_one_letter_code
_entity_poly.pdbx_strand_id
1 'polypeptide(L)'
;MAKLKIDVNDLHKHYGKNEVLKGITTKFYEGDVVCIIGPSGSGKSTFLRSLNLLEEVTSGHITVNGYDLTEKTTNVDHVRENIGMVFQHFNLFPHMSVLDNITFAPIEHKLMTKEEAEELGMELLEKVGLADKANANPDSLSGGQKQRVAIARGLAMNPDIMLFDEPTSALDPEMVGDVLNVMKELAEQGMTMIIVTHEMGFARQVANRVIFTADGEFLEDGTPGQIFDNPQHPRLKEFLDKVLNV
;
A
#
# COMPACT_ATOMS: atom_id res chain seq x y z
N MET A 1 -1.51 9.51 22.63
CA MET A 1 -0.49 9.49 21.56
C MET A 1 -0.85 8.33 20.63
N ALA A 2 -0.81 8.51 19.31
CA ALA A 2 -1.06 7.42 18.36
C ALA A 2 -0.01 6.31 18.54
N LYS A 3 -0.40 5.05 18.37
CA LYS A 3 0.46 3.88 18.53
C LYS A 3 1.44 3.81 17.36
N LEU A 4 2.73 3.61 17.63
CA LEU A 4 3.73 3.39 16.59
C LEU A 4 3.47 2.03 15.91
N LYS A 5 3.30 2.03 14.60
CA LYS A 5 3.06 0.84 13.77
C LYS A 5 4.31 0.38 13.04
N ILE A 6 5.04 1.32 12.42
CA ILE A 6 6.29 1.01 11.71
C ILE A 6 7.37 2.00 12.12
N ASP A 7 8.55 1.50 12.45
CA ASP A 7 9.78 2.26 12.69
C ASP A 7 10.86 1.82 11.69
N VAL A 8 11.29 2.74 10.86
CA VAL A 8 12.37 2.52 9.87
C VAL A 8 13.57 3.33 10.29
N ASN A 9 14.74 2.69 10.41
CA ASN A 9 15.94 3.34 10.85
C ASN A 9 17.13 3.01 9.93
N ASP A 10 17.67 4.06 9.33
CA ASP A 10 18.86 4.03 8.47
C ASP A 10 18.83 2.93 7.39
N LEU A 11 17.71 2.89 6.67
CA LEU A 11 17.40 1.85 5.69
C LEU A 11 18.16 2.06 4.40
N HIS A 12 18.96 1.07 4.01
CA HIS A 12 19.69 1.04 2.74
C HIS A 12 19.31 -0.15 1.89
N LYS A 13 19.22 0.06 0.57
CA LYS A 13 19.03 -1.00 -0.41
C LYS A 13 19.94 -0.81 -1.60
N HIS A 14 20.69 -1.85 -1.92
CA HIS A 14 21.54 -1.93 -3.10
C HIS A 14 21.08 -3.04 -4.05
N TYR A 15 21.12 -2.76 -5.35
CA TYR A 15 21.08 -3.75 -6.42
C TYR A 15 22.44 -3.76 -7.14
N GLY A 16 23.30 -4.69 -6.76
CA GLY A 16 24.68 -4.70 -7.19
C GLY A 16 25.41 -3.44 -6.71
N LYS A 17 25.84 -2.57 -7.64
CA LYS A 17 26.52 -1.31 -7.31
C LYS A 17 25.58 -0.11 -7.19
N ASN A 18 24.33 -0.28 -7.53
CA ASN A 18 23.35 0.81 -7.52
C ASN A 18 22.65 0.87 -6.16
N GLU A 19 22.84 1.95 -5.43
CA GLU A 19 22.14 2.23 -4.17
C GLU A 19 20.80 2.92 -4.49
N VAL A 20 19.71 2.22 -4.17
CA VAL A 20 18.33 2.65 -4.47
C VAL A 20 17.66 3.31 -3.27
N LEU A 21 17.99 2.88 -2.05
CA LEU A 21 17.56 3.53 -0.81
C LEU A 21 18.81 3.92 -0.02
N LYS A 22 18.85 5.16 0.44
CA LYS A 22 20.07 5.78 0.99
C LYS A 22 19.83 6.34 2.39
N GLY A 23 19.77 5.44 3.38
CA GLY A 23 19.67 5.82 4.79
C GLY A 23 18.31 6.39 5.19
N ILE A 24 17.20 5.81 4.70
CA ILE A 24 15.86 6.28 5.02
C ILE A 24 15.54 6.01 6.49
N THR A 25 15.12 7.06 7.19
CA THR A 25 14.64 6.99 8.57
C THR A 25 13.27 7.66 8.66
N THR A 26 12.24 6.92 9.10
CA THR A 26 10.87 7.43 9.22
C THR A 26 10.04 6.55 10.16
N LYS A 27 8.89 7.09 10.65
CA LYS A 27 7.94 6.40 11.51
C LYS A 27 6.53 6.56 10.99
N PHE A 28 5.72 5.51 11.15
CA PHE A 28 4.31 5.53 10.81
C PHE A 28 3.49 5.12 12.03
N TYR A 29 2.41 5.83 12.25
CA TYR A 29 1.54 5.66 13.41
C TYR A 29 0.16 5.15 13.01
N GLU A 30 -0.54 4.60 13.96
CA GLU A 30 -1.92 4.13 13.78
C GLU A 30 -2.82 5.26 13.28
N GLY A 31 -3.59 4.99 12.22
CA GLY A 31 -4.45 5.96 11.56
C GLY A 31 -3.72 6.90 10.59
N ASP A 32 -2.39 6.75 10.39
CA ASP A 32 -1.68 7.49 9.35
C ASP A 32 -2.15 7.06 7.95
N VAL A 33 -2.47 8.04 7.14
CA VAL A 33 -2.67 7.88 5.69
C VAL A 33 -1.55 8.62 4.98
N VAL A 34 -0.49 7.88 4.64
CA VAL A 34 0.74 8.45 4.09
C VAL A 34 0.81 8.19 2.58
N CYS A 35 0.91 9.24 1.78
CA CYS A 35 1.20 9.13 0.36
C CYS A 35 2.68 9.39 0.08
N ILE A 36 3.33 8.46 -0.62
CA ILE A 36 4.72 8.60 -1.09
C ILE A 36 4.67 8.95 -2.57
N ILE A 37 5.18 10.14 -2.91
CA ILE A 37 5.21 10.68 -4.27
C ILE A 37 6.64 10.93 -4.72
N GLY A 38 6.85 11.04 -6.03
CA GLY A 38 8.17 11.32 -6.61
C GLY A 38 8.35 10.70 -8.00
N PRO A 39 9.45 11.02 -8.69
CA PRO A 39 9.71 10.54 -10.05
C PRO A 39 9.85 9.01 -10.11
N SER A 40 9.63 8.46 -11.31
CA SER A 40 9.88 7.02 -11.55
C SER A 40 11.34 6.69 -11.26
N GLY A 41 11.58 5.51 -10.66
CA GLY A 41 12.93 5.06 -10.28
C GLY A 41 13.51 5.71 -9.01
N SER A 42 12.76 6.51 -8.26
CA SER A 42 13.24 7.13 -7.01
C SER A 42 13.27 6.18 -5.80
N GLY A 43 12.88 4.91 -5.95
CA GLY A 43 12.90 3.93 -4.87
C GLY A 43 11.57 3.73 -4.12
N LYS A 44 10.45 4.38 -4.52
CA LYS A 44 9.14 4.31 -3.83
C LYS A 44 8.65 2.89 -3.59
N SER A 45 8.51 2.11 -4.66
CA SER A 45 8.04 0.71 -4.56
C SER A 45 9.03 -0.18 -3.83
N THR A 46 10.35 0.05 -3.99
CA THR A 46 11.38 -0.65 -3.24
C THR A 46 11.24 -0.39 -1.75
N PHE A 47 11.08 0.86 -1.34
CA PHE A 47 10.82 1.23 0.04
C PHE A 47 9.53 0.58 0.57
N LEU A 48 8.41 0.71 -0.16
CA LEU A 48 7.13 0.15 0.27
C LEU A 48 7.21 -1.37 0.47
N ARG A 49 7.82 -2.09 -0.48
CA ARG A 49 7.99 -3.55 -0.42
C ARG A 49 8.99 -3.99 0.66
N SER A 50 9.89 -3.12 1.09
CA SER A 50 10.77 -3.40 2.21
C SER A 50 10.02 -3.45 3.54
N LEU A 51 8.92 -2.70 3.68
CA LEU A 51 8.14 -2.64 4.93
C LEU A 51 7.50 -3.98 5.34
N ASN A 52 7.40 -4.93 4.41
CA ASN A 52 6.94 -6.31 4.66
C ASN A 52 7.96 -7.37 4.22
N LEU A 53 9.21 -6.96 3.96
CA LEU A 53 10.29 -7.81 3.43
C LEU A 53 9.95 -8.60 2.16
N LEU A 54 9.05 -8.12 1.30
CA LEU A 54 8.97 -8.59 -0.09
C LEU A 54 10.22 -8.16 -0.87
N GLU A 55 10.86 -7.08 -0.41
CA GLU A 55 12.16 -6.64 -0.88
C GLU A 55 13.14 -6.68 0.30
N GLU A 56 14.15 -7.56 0.24
CA GLU A 56 15.18 -7.64 1.27
C GLU A 56 16.02 -6.36 1.31
N VAL A 57 16.29 -5.87 2.50
CA VAL A 57 17.13 -4.68 2.71
C VAL A 57 18.60 -5.04 2.78
N THR A 58 19.49 -4.10 2.44
CA THR A 58 20.94 -4.33 2.51
C THR A 58 21.47 -4.05 3.91
N SER A 59 20.98 -2.99 4.55
CA SER A 59 21.29 -2.64 5.95
C SER A 59 20.21 -1.71 6.51
N GLY A 60 20.28 -1.43 7.81
CA GLY A 60 19.27 -0.69 8.55
C GLY A 60 18.26 -1.62 9.20
N HIS A 61 17.26 -1.03 9.86
CA HIS A 61 16.24 -1.77 10.61
C HIS A 61 14.82 -1.35 10.23
N ILE A 62 13.92 -2.34 10.21
CA ILE A 62 12.49 -2.13 10.03
C ILE A 62 11.77 -2.87 11.15
N THR A 63 11.11 -2.14 12.02
CA THR A 63 10.27 -2.70 13.08
C THR A 63 8.80 -2.48 12.75
N VAL A 64 7.99 -3.53 12.74
CA VAL A 64 6.54 -3.49 12.51
C VAL A 64 5.83 -4.09 13.70
N ASN A 65 4.90 -3.34 14.29
CA ASN A 65 4.15 -3.74 15.49
C ASN A 65 5.08 -4.26 16.63
N GLY A 66 6.32 -3.73 16.72
CA GLY A 66 7.30 -4.12 17.72
C GLY A 66 8.21 -5.30 17.33
N TYR A 67 8.02 -5.89 16.16
CA TYR A 67 8.87 -6.97 15.62
C TYR A 67 9.90 -6.40 14.64
N ASP A 68 11.19 -6.55 14.90
CA ASP A 68 12.25 -6.18 13.94
C ASP A 68 12.30 -7.23 12.82
N LEU A 69 11.91 -6.84 11.62
CA LEU A 69 11.89 -7.71 10.44
C LEU A 69 13.28 -8.08 9.93
N THR A 70 14.30 -7.30 10.30
CA THR A 70 15.68 -7.51 9.86
C THR A 70 16.45 -8.49 10.75
N GLU A 71 15.88 -8.89 11.89
CA GLU A 71 16.43 -9.91 12.75
C GLU A 71 16.12 -11.31 12.21
N LYS A 72 17.13 -12.18 12.14
CA LYS A 72 17.01 -13.56 11.64
C LYS A 72 16.06 -14.45 12.46
N THR A 73 15.75 -14.05 13.69
CA THR A 73 14.87 -14.80 14.62
C THR A 73 13.41 -14.44 14.45
N THR A 74 13.10 -13.35 13.74
CA THR A 74 11.73 -12.90 13.54
C THR A 74 11.00 -13.81 12.56
N ASN A 75 9.83 -14.29 12.96
CA ASN A 75 8.90 -14.96 12.04
C ASN A 75 8.21 -13.91 11.17
N VAL A 76 8.77 -13.70 9.98
CA VAL A 76 8.29 -12.68 9.03
C VAL A 76 6.87 -12.99 8.55
N ASP A 77 6.51 -14.25 8.39
CA ASP A 77 5.16 -14.63 7.92
C ASP A 77 4.09 -14.22 8.94
N HIS A 78 4.37 -14.37 10.24
CA HIS A 78 3.47 -13.87 11.28
C HIS A 78 3.30 -12.34 11.25
N VAL A 79 4.36 -11.59 10.92
CA VAL A 79 4.24 -10.13 10.79
C VAL A 79 3.43 -9.77 9.55
N ARG A 80 3.62 -10.49 8.43
CA ARG A 80 2.87 -10.29 7.17
C ARG A 80 1.38 -10.55 7.31
N GLU A 81 0.94 -11.41 8.23
CA GLU A 81 -0.49 -11.61 8.52
C GLU A 81 -1.20 -10.31 8.89
N ASN A 82 -0.47 -9.35 9.49
CA ASN A 82 -0.98 -8.05 9.93
C ASN A 82 -0.76 -6.92 8.92
N ILE A 83 -0.25 -7.23 7.72
CA ILE A 83 0.04 -6.25 6.68
C ILE A 83 -0.63 -6.69 5.38
N GLY A 84 -1.68 -5.99 4.98
CA GLY A 84 -2.27 -6.16 3.65
C GLY A 84 -1.43 -5.45 2.59
N MET A 85 -1.30 -6.04 1.40
CA MET A 85 -0.62 -5.40 0.29
C MET A 85 -1.40 -5.51 -1.01
N VAL A 86 -1.54 -4.37 -1.67
CA VAL A 86 -2.18 -4.21 -2.98
C VAL A 86 -1.12 -3.77 -3.98
N PHE A 87 -0.99 -4.49 -5.08
CA PHE A 87 0.03 -4.26 -6.10
C PHE A 87 -0.53 -3.51 -7.31
N GLN A 88 0.34 -2.95 -8.12
CA GLN A 88 0.02 -2.36 -9.42
C GLN A 88 -0.67 -3.38 -10.36
N HIS A 89 -0.17 -4.62 -10.40
CA HIS A 89 -0.84 -5.74 -11.04
C HIS A 89 -1.65 -6.49 -9.99
N PHE A 90 -2.89 -6.77 -10.27
CA PHE A 90 -3.90 -7.28 -9.34
C PHE A 90 -3.50 -8.57 -8.62
N ASN A 91 -2.68 -9.41 -9.27
CA ASN A 91 -2.14 -10.68 -8.74
C ASN A 91 -3.24 -11.61 -8.18
N LEU A 92 -4.42 -11.61 -8.80
CA LEU A 92 -5.47 -12.55 -8.46
C LEU A 92 -5.12 -13.96 -8.96
N PHE A 93 -5.53 -14.98 -8.21
CA PHE A 93 -5.37 -16.37 -8.61
C PHE A 93 -6.39 -16.70 -9.71
N PRO A 94 -5.97 -16.95 -10.96
CA PRO A 94 -6.90 -17.07 -12.10
C PRO A 94 -7.71 -18.36 -12.09
N HIS A 95 -7.29 -19.36 -11.32
CA HIS A 95 -7.97 -20.65 -11.18
C HIS A 95 -8.96 -20.69 -10.00
N MET A 96 -9.11 -19.62 -9.26
CA MET A 96 -10.03 -19.46 -8.15
C MET A 96 -11.13 -18.48 -8.52
N SER A 97 -12.31 -18.63 -7.92
CA SER A 97 -13.37 -17.62 -8.01
C SER A 97 -12.94 -16.30 -7.33
N VAL A 98 -13.71 -15.25 -7.53
CA VAL A 98 -13.51 -13.96 -6.84
C VAL A 98 -13.60 -14.16 -5.33
N LEU A 99 -14.61 -14.88 -4.85
CA LEU A 99 -14.77 -15.17 -3.42
C LEU A 99 -13.63 -16.03 -2.87
N ASP A 100 -13.22 -17.09 -3.60
CA ASP A 100 -12.08 -17.92 -3.18
C ASP A 100 -10.78 -17.13 -3.09
N ASN A 101 -10.55 -16.15 -3.97
CA ASN A 101 -9.39 -15.27 -3.88
C ASN A 101 -9.35 -14.48 -2.56
N ILE A 102 -10.49 -14.11 -2.02
CA ILE A 102 -10.61 -13.34 -0.77
C ILE A 102 -10.47 -14.26 0.44
N THR A 103 -11.13 -15.43 0.40
CA THR A 103 -11.27 -16.33 1.54
C THR A 103 -10.09 -17.28 1.73
N PHE A 104 -9.27 -17.47 0.69
CA PHE A 104 -8.16 -18.43 0.70
C PHE A 104 -7.20 -18.24 1.88
N ALA A 105 -6.70 -17.01 2.08
CA ALA A 105 -5.69 -16.78 3.12
C ALA A 105 -6.23 -16.96 4.55
N PRO A 106 -7.39 -16.40 4.94
CA PRO A 106 -7.96 -16.65 6.27
C PRO A 106 -8.21 -18.15 6.59
N ILE A 107 -8.63 -18.93 5.58
CA ILE A 107 -8.85 -20.38 5.74
C ILE A 107 -7.52 -21.14 5.87
N GLU A 108 -6.56 -20.86 4.98
CA GLU A 108 -5.26 -21.54 4.96
C GLU A 108 -4.45 -21.30 6.23
N HIS A 109 -4.51 -20.06 6.75
CA HIS A 109 -3.90 -19.69 8.04
C HIS A 109 -4.73 -20.16 9.26
N LYS A 110 -5.87 -20.83 9.05
CA LYS A 110 -6.75 -21.34 10.12
C LYS A 110 -7.24 -20.26 11.09
N LEU A 111 -7.40 -19.05 10.59
CA LEU A 111 -7.93 -17.92 11.36
C LEU A 111 -9.46 -17.97 11.43
N MET A 112 -10.10 -18.59 10.43
CA MET A 112 -11.54 -18.71 10.29
C MET A 112 -11.91 -20.07 9.73
N THR A 113 -13.13 -20.54 10.03
CA THR A 113 -13.76 -21.63 9.29
C THR A 113 -14.08 -21.19 7.87
N LYS A 114 -14.40 -22.14 6.99
CA LYS A 114 -14.80 -21.81 5.62
C LYS A 114 -16.05 -20.94 5.59
N GLU A 115 -17.04 -21.28 6.41
CA GLU A 115 -18.31 -20.56 6.51
C GLU A 115 -18.11 -19.11 6.98
N GLU A 116 -17.30 -18.89 8.02
CA GLU A 116 -16.96 -17.55 8.53
C GLU A 116 -16.19 -16.73 7.49
N ALA A 117 -15.25 -17.36 6.76
CA ALA A 117 -14.49 -16.69 5.72
C ALA A 117 -15.35 -16.32 4.51
N GLU A 118 -16.31 -17.18 4.11
CA GLU A 118 -17.26 -16.87 3.03
C GLU A 118 -18.20 -15.72 3.42
N GLU A 119 -18.69 -15.68 4.66
CA GLU A 119 -19.51 -14.56 5.17
C GLU A 119 -18.72 -13.24 5.12
N LEU A 120 -17.51 -13.21 5.70
CA LEU A 120 -16.63 -12.06 5.62
C LEU A 120 -16.29 -11.66 4.17
N GLY A 121 -16.02 -12.66 3.33
CA GLY A 121 -15.71 -12.42 1.91
C GLY A 121 -16.86 -11.74 1.17
N MET A 122 -18.11 -12.13 1.46
CA MET A 122 -19.29 -11.48 0.89
C MET A 122 -19.47 -10.05 1.40
N GLU A 123 -19.26 -9.79 2.71
CA GLU A 123 -19.28 -8.44 3.27
C GLU A 123 -18.23 -7.53 2.62
N LEU A 124 -17.01 -8.04 2.41
CA LEU A 124 -15.94 -7.31 1.74
C LEU A 124 -16.27 -7.05 0.27
N LEU A 125 -16.91 -7.99 -0.42
CA LEU A 125 -17.36 -7.80 -1.80
C LEU A 125 -18.49 -6.76 -1.89
N GLU A 126 -19.42 -6.72 -0.93
CA GLU A 126 -20.42 -5.66 -0.84
C GLU A 126 -19.74 -4.30 -0.64
N LYS A 127 -18.79 -4.19 0.26
CA LYS A 127 -18.01 -2.98 0.53
C LYS A 127 -17.30 -2.43 -0.71
N VAL A 128 -16.81 -3.30 -1.60
CA VAL A 128 -16.15 -2.88 -2.85
C VAL A 128 -17.12 -2.87 -4.06
N GLY A 129 -18.42 -3.09 -3.84
CA GLY A 129 -19.46 -3.03 -4.87
C GLY A 129 -19.42 -4.17 -5.89
N LEU A 130 -19.02 -5.38 -5.47
CA LEU A 130 -18.84 -6.55 -6.34
C LEU A 130 -19.48 -7.84 -5.80
N ALA A 131 -20.50 -7.75 -4.93
CA ALA A 131 -21.16 -8.93 -4.36
C ALA A 131 -21.76 -9.85 -5.45
N ASP A 132 -22.27 -9.30 -6.56
CA ASP A 132 -22.79 -10.04 -7.71
C ASP A 132 -21.71 -10.82 -8.49
N LYS A 133 -20.44 -10.57 -8.22
CA LYS A 133 -19.28 -11.20 -8.87
C LYS A 133 -18.61 -12.30 -8.03
N ALA A 134 -19.13 -12.65 -6.85
CA ALA A 134 -18.52 -13.61 -5.95
C ALA A 134 -18.07 -14.92 -6.63
N ASN A 135 -18.92 -15.48 -7.48
CA ASN A 135 -18.64 -16.73 -8.20
C ASN A 135 -18.01 -16.54 -9.59
N ALA A 136 -17.67 -15.31 -9.97
CA ALA A 136 -17.07 -15.02 -11.26
C ALA A 136 -15.60 -15.45 -11.30
N ASN A 137 -15.11 -15.75 -12.52
CA ASN A 137 -13.68 -15.93 -12.74
C ASN A 137 -13.02 -14.55 -12.83
N PRO A 138 -11.83 -14.33 -12.19
CA PRO A 138 -11.10 -13.07 -12.29
C PRO A 138 -10.86 -12.57 -13.72
N ASP A 139 -10.67 -13.46 -14.68
CA ASP A 139 -10.41 -13.07 -16.08
C ASP A 139 -11.61 -12.39 -16.74
N SER A 140 -12.82 -12.58 -16.22
CA SER A 140 -14.04 -11.93 -16.71
C SER A 140 -14.22 -10.50 -16.18
N LEU A 141 -13.39 -10.06 -15.24
CA LEU A 141 -13.48 -8.77 -14.59
C LEU A 141 -12.71 -7.67 -15.34
N SER A 142 -13.19 -6.43 -15.28
CA SER A 142 -12.41 -5.27 -15.70
C SER A 142 -11.20 -5.03 -14.78
N GLY A 143 -10.23 -4.23 -15.22
CA GLY A 143 -9.06 -3.88 -14.41
C GLY A 143 -9.43 -3.26 -13.05
N GLY A 144 -10.34 -2.30 -13.03
CA GLY A 144 -10.82 -1.67 -11.80
C GLY A 144 -11.56 -2.65 -10.88
N GLN A 145 -12.33 -3.59 -11.43
CA GLN A 145 -12.96 -4.67 -10.64
C GLN A 145 -11.92 -5.61 -10.04
N LYS A 146 -10.91 -6.04 -10.81
CA LYS A 146 -9.79 -6.86 -10.31
C LYS A 146 -9.06 -6.17 -9.16
N GLN A 147 -8.83 -4.87 -9.28
CA GLN A 147 -8.14 -4.11 -8.24
C GLN A 147 -8.99 -4.00 -6.96
N ARG A 148 -10.29 -3.78 -7.08
CA ARG A 148 -11.19 -3.77 -5.93
C ARG A 148 -11.27 -5.14 -5.25
N VAL A 149 -11.24 -6.25 -5.99
CA VAL A 149 -11.10 -7.60 -5.42
C VAL A 149 -9.75 -7.77 -4.72
N ALA A 150 -8.65 -7.24 -5.28
CA ALA A 150 -7.34 -7.30 -4.63
C ALA A 150 -7.31 -6.51 -3.30
N ILE A 151 -8.03 -5.38 -3.22
CA ILE A 151 -8.22 -4.63 -1.97
C ILE A 151 -9.01 -5.47 -0.97
N ALA A 152 -10.16 -6.02 -1.37
CA ALA A 152 -10.98 -6.90 -0.51
C ALA A 152 -10.18 -8.09 0.01
N ARG A 153 -9.37 -8.74 -0.83
CA ARG A 153 -8.45 -9.81 -0.43
C ARG A 153 -7.44 -9.36 0.61
N GLY A 154 -6.86 -8.17 0.44
CA GLY A 154 -5.92 -7.59 1.43
C GLY A 154 -6.58 -7.34 2.78
N LEU A 155 -7.85 -6.96 2.79
CA LEU A 155 -8.63 -6.70 4.01
C LEU A 155 -9.09 -7.98 4.73
N ALA A 156 -9.20 -9.11 4.03
CA ALA A 156 -9.74 -10.36 4.58
C ALA A 156 -8.92 -10.93 5.75
N MET A 157 -7.64 -10.59 5.84
CA MET A 157 -6.77 -10.94 6.97
C MET A 157 -6.94 -10.01 8.18
N ASN A 158 -7.84 -9.03 8.10
CA ASN A 158 -8.02 -7.98 9.11
C ASN A 158 -6.70 -7.29 9.51
N PRO A 159 -5.95 -6.75 8.53
CA PRO A 159 -4.62 -6.22 8.78
C PRO A 159 -4.64 -4.89 9.54
N ASP A 160 -3.61 -4.65 10.34
CA ASP A 160 -3.36 -3.37 11.01
C ASP A 160 -2.91 -2.26 10.03
N ILE A 161 -2.31 -2.65 8.91
CA ILE A 161 -1.66 -1.76 7.95
C ILE A 161 -1.97 -2.24 6.53
N MET A 162 -2.34 -1.30 5.65
CA MET A 162 -2.48 -1.56 4.23
C MET A 162 -1.41 -0.82 3.42
N LEU A 163 -0.67 -1.56 2.62
CA LEU A 163 0.33 -1.05 1.68
C LEU A 163 -0.25 -1.04 0.26
N PHE A 164 -0.14 0.08 -0.45
CA PHE A 164 -0.61 0.22 -1.82
C PHE A 164 0.55 0.64 -2.74
N ASP A 165 0.93 -0.24 -3.67
CA ASP A 165 2.01 0.01 -4.63
C ASP A 165 1.41 0.38 -5.99
N GLU A 166 1.24 1.68 -6.24
CA GLU A 166 0.69 2.25 -7.47
C GLU A 166 -0.64 1.59 -7.90
N PRO A 167 -1.68 1.56 -7.06
CA PRO A 167 -2.87 0.73 -7.26
C PRO A 167 -3.72 1.10 -8.49
N THR A 168 -3.47 2.26 -9.10
CA THR A 168 -4.24 2.76 -10.25
C THR A 168 -3.45 2.78 -11.57
N SER A 169 -2.13 2.58 -11.52
CA SER A 169 -1.26 2.81 -12.70
C SER A 169 -1.45 1.81 -13.85
N ALA A 170 -2.08 0.66 -13.58
CA ALA A 170 -2.44 -0.34 -14.60
C ALA A 170 -3.90 -0.26 -15.06
N LEU A 171 -4.63 0.80 -14.69
CA LEU A 171 -6.04 0.98 -14.97
C LEU A 171 -6.31 1.99 -16.08
N ASP A 172 -7.39 1.77 -16.82
CA ASP A 172 -7.94 2.80 -17.69
C ASP A 172 -8.47 3.97 -16.84
N PRO A 173 -8.34 5.24 -17.31
CA PRO A 173 -8.73 6.42 -16.55
C PRO A 173 -10.19 6.39 -16.02
N GLU A 174 -11.08 5.77 -16.76
CA GLU A 174 -12.51 5.65 -16.38
C GLU A 174 -12.71 4.77 -15.13
N MET A 175 -11.74 3.88 -14.81
CA MET A 175 -11.84 2.94 -13.71
C MET A 175 -11.08 3.40 -12.44
N VAL A 176 -10.26 4.43 -12.56
CA VAL A 176 -9.42 4.95 -11.45
C VAL A 176 -10.31 5.44 -10.30
N GLY A 177 -11.37 6.18 -10.63
CA GLY A 177 -12.25 6.78 -9.63
C GLY A 177 -12.85 5.78 -8.64
N ASP A 178 -13.32 4.63 -9.13
CA ASP A 178 -13.92 3.59 -8.29
C ASP A 178 -12.92 3.03 -7.26
N VAL A 179 -11.68 2.80 -7.69
CA VAL A 179 -10.62 2.27 -6.80
C VAL A 179 -10.23 3.31 -5.76
N LEU A 180 -10.07 4.58 -6.16
CA LEU A 180 -9.75 5.67 -5.25
C LEU A 180 -10.86 5.93 -4.22
N ASN A 181 -12.13 5.76 -4.60
CA ASN A 181 -13.26 5.87 -3.68
C ASN A 181 -13.21 4.81 -2.58
N VAL A 182 -12.94 3.54 -2.93
CA VAL A 182 -12.76 2.48 -1.93
C VAL A 182 -11.62 2.82 -0.97
N MET A 183 -10.47 3.29 -1.49
CA MET A 183 -9.33 3.68 -0.65
C MET A 183 -9.66 4.87 0.25
N LYS A 184 -10.45 5.83 -0.23
CA LYS A 184 -10.93 6.96 0.58
C LYS A 184 -11.82 6.50 1.73
N GLU A 185 -12.75 5.60 1.49
CA GLU A 185 -13.61 5.01 2.53
C GLU A 185 -12.79 4.29 3.61
N LEU A 186 -11.73 3.56 3.22
CA LEU A 186 -10.81 2.93 4.17
C LEU A 186 -10.07 3.97 5.03
N ALA A 187 -9.63 5.09 4.45
CA ALA A 187 -9.01 6.19 5.18
C ALA A 187 -9.97 6.81 6.20
N GLU A 188 -11.22 7.07 5.79
CA GLU A 188 -12.27 7.61 6.67
C GLU A 188 -12.63 6.67 7.82
N GLN A 189 -12.46 5.35 7.65
CA GLN A 189 -12.62 4.34 8.69
C GLN A 189 -11.41 4.22 9.64
N GLY A 190 -10.36 5.01 9.42
CA GLY A 190 -9.17 5.04 10.27
C GLY A 190 -8.13 3.96 9.95
N MET A 191 -8.20 3.31 8.78
CA MET A 191 -7.19 2.35 8.34
C MET A 191 -5.82 3.03 8.22
N THR A 192 -4.78 2.41 8.79
CA THR A 192 -3.40 2.84 8.58
C THR A 192 -2.97 2.46 7.18
N MET A 193 -2.60 3.43 6.35
CA MET A 193 -2.27 3.19 4.95
C MET A 193 -0.96 3.86 4.54
N ILE A 194 -0.13 3.16 3.78
CA ILE A 194 1.04 3.71 3.12
C ILE A 194 0.88 3.45 1.61
N ILE A 195 0.85 4.53 0.83
CA ILE A 195 0.38 4.52 -0.54
C ILE A 195 1.45 5.13 -1.45
N VAL A 196 2.02 4.36 -2.35
CA VAL A 196 2.79 4.89 -3.49
C VAL A 196 1.79 5.23 -4.60
N THR A 197 1.75 6.47 -5.03
CA THR A 197 0.78 6.91 -6.03
C THR A 197 1.29 8.04 -6.92
N HIS A 198 0.73 8.12 -8.12
CA HIS A 198 0.85 9.24 -9.05
C HIS A 198 -0.42 10.13 -9.08
N GLU A 199 -1.44 9.78 -8.29
CA GLU A 199 -2.71 10.50 -8.19
C GLU A 199 -2.58 11.66 -7.19
N MET A 200 -2.07 12.82 -7.66
CA MET A 200 -1.80 13.97 -6.78
C MET A 200 -3.07 14.53 -6.16
N GLY A 201 -4.20 14.52 -6.90
CA GLY A 201 -5.50 14.94 -6.39
C GLY A 201 -5.98 14.06 -5.22
N PHE A 202 -5.80 12.76 -5.32
CA PHE A 202 -6.11 11.81 -4.25
C PHE A 202 -5.20 12.03 -3.05
N ALA A 203 -3.88 12.11 -3.25
CA ALA A 203 -2.92 12.35 -2.18
C ALA A 203 -3.23 13.64 -1.42
N ARG A 204 -3.60 14.71 -2.13
CA ARG A 204 -3.98 16.00 -1.53
C ARG A 204 -5.26 15.91 -0.68
N GLN A 205 -6.23 15.11 -1.11
CA GLN A 205 -7.55 15.03 -0.48
C GLN A 205 -7.59 14.07 0.71
N VAL A 206 -6.86 12.95 0.64
CA VAL A 206 -7.05 11.81 1.54
C VAL A 206 -5.89 11.64 2.52
N ALA A 207 -4.65 11.98 2.11
CA ALA A 207 -3.50 11.83 2.98
C ALA A 207 -3.52 12.82 4.15
N ASN A 208 -3.08 12.39 5.32
CA ASN A 208 -2.73 13.29 6.42
C ASN A 208 -1.22 13.63 6.42
N ARG A 209 -0.41 12.88 5.67
CA ARG A 209 1.02 13.08 5.50
C ARG A 209 1.45 12.70 4.08
N VAL A 210 2.31 13.51 3.48
CA VAL A 210 2.87 13.24 2.16
C VAL A 210 4.39 13.28 2.24
N ILE A 211 5.04 12.27 1.66
CA ILE A 211 6.50 12.16 1.60
C ILE A 211 6.91 12.27 0.14
N PHE A 212 7.77 13.24 -0.17
CA PHE A 212 8.41 13.34 -1.48
C PHE A 212 9.76 12.64 -1.48
N THR A 213 9.92 11.68 -2.39
CA THR A 213 11.18 10.95 -2.56
C THR A 213 11.80 11.20 -3.92
N ALA A 214 13.10 11.44 -3.94
CA ALA A 214 13.91 11.43 -5.15
C ALA A 214 15.32 10.93 -4.83
N ASP A 215 15.97 10.34 -5.83
CA ASP A 215 17.37 9.89 -5.76
C ASP A 215 17.65 8.91 -4.59
N GLY A 216 16.63 8.20 -4.11
CA GLY A 216 16.74 7.21 -3.03
C GLY A 216 16.60 7.79 -1.61
N GLU A 217 16.23 9.06 -1.48
CA GLU A 217 16.10 9.77 -0.21
C GLU A 217 14.70 10.38 -0.04
N PHE A 218 14.25 10.55 1.19
CA PHE A 218 13.07 11.34 1.52
C PHE A 218 13.48 12.81 1.65
N LEU A 219 13.18 13.61 0.63
CA LEU A 219 13.64 14.98 0.52
C LEU A 219 12.73 15.99 1.21
N GLU A 220 11.43 15.70 1.27
CA GLU A 220 10.47 16.54 1.98
C GLU A 220 9.33 15.67 2.53
N ASP A 221 8.87 15.98 3.75
CA ASP A 221 7.89 15.25 4.50
C ASP A 221 7.01 16.23 5.26
N GLY A 222 5.70 16.18 5.05
CA GLY A 222 4.80 17.15 5.64
C GLY A 222 3.32 16.87 5.36
N THR A 223 2.47 17.79 5.77
CA THR A 223 1.05 17.74 5.43
C THR A 223 0.83 18.00 3.93
N PRO A 224 -0.31 17.58 3.35
CA PRO A 224 -0.62 17.88 1.96
C PRO A 224 -0.48 19.38 1.60
N GLY A 225 -0.94 20.26 2.48
CA GLY A 225 -0.79 21.72 2.26
C GLY A 225 0.66 22.19 2.21
N GLN A 226 1.53 21.62 3.05
CA GLN A 226 2.96 21.95 3.01
C GLN A 226 3.61 21.47 1.71
N ILE A 227 3.33 20.24 1.30
CA ILE A 227 3.95 19.62 0.12
C ILE A 227 3.42 20.22 -1.20
N PHE A 228 2.10 20.41 -1.32
CA PHE A 228 1.49 20.82 -2.60
C PHE A 228 1.36 22.35 -2.76
N ASP A 229 1.14 23.09 -1.67
CA ASP A 229 0.89 24.54 -1.74
C ASP A 229 2.12 25.37 -1.37
N ASN A 230 3.03 24.83 -0.57
CA ASN A 230 4.22 25.52 -0.10
C ASN A 230 5.48 24.62 -0.10
N PRO A 231 5.81 23.96 -1.23
CA PRO A 231 6.99 23.11 -1.33
C PRO A 231 8.26 23.89 -1.05
N GLN A 232 9.17 23.33 -0.23
CA GLN A 232 10.43 23.97 0.12
C GLN A 232 11.58 23.47 -0.74
N HIS A 233 11.67 22.14 -0.94
CA HIS A 233 12.79 21.55 -1.66
C HIS A 233 12.72 21.86 -3.17
N PRO A 234 13.82 22.36 -3.80
CA PRO A 234 13.82 22.72 -5.23
C PRO A 234 13.39 21.55 -6.15
N ARG A 235 13.79 20.34 -5.82
CA ARG A 235 13.45 19.14 -6.59
C ARG A 235 11.95 18.80 -6.53
N LEU A 236 11.29 19.07 -5.39
CA LEU A 236 9.84 18.93 -5.25
C LEU A 236 9.11 19.97 -6.11
N LYS A 237 9.55 21.23 -6.10
CA LYS A 237 8.97 22.29 -6.95
C LYS A 237 9.02 21.89 -8.43
N GLU A 238 10.19 21.48 -8.90
CA GLU A 238 10.38 21.02 -10.27
C GLU A 238 9.47 19.81 -10.62
N PHE A 239 9.31 18.89 -9.69
CA PHE A 239 8.44 17.72 -9.86
C PHE A 239 6.96 18.12 -9.97
N LEU A 240 6.49 18.96 -9.06
CA LEU A 240 5.10 19.43 -9.04
C LEU A 240 4.76 20.28 -10.28
N ASP A 241 5.66 21.14 -10.72
CA ASP A 241 5.48 21.94 -11.94
C ASP A 241 5.27 21.06 -13.17
N LYS A 242 5.96 19.91 -13.25
CA LYS A 242 5.82 18.97 -14.36
C LYS A 242 4.55 18.12 -14.29
N VAL A 243 4.04 17.82 -13.09
CA VAL A 243 2.91 16.89 -12.90
C VAL A 243 1.58 17.62 -12.81
N LEU A 244 1.55 18.85 -12.29
CA LEU A 244 0.31 19.62 -12.10
C LEU A 244 -0.02 20.56 -13.28
N ASN A 245 0.96 20.91 -14.11
CA ASN A 245 0.80 21.84 -15.24
C ASN A 245 0.77 21.13 -16.61
N VAL A 246 0.35 19.86 -16.65
CA VAL A 246 0.13 19.09 -17.90
C VAL A 246 -1.33 19.16 -18.32
#